data_6671eede07331586b6b9d0dd968c3167
#
_entry.id   6671eede07331586b6b9d0dd968c3167
#
_cell.length_a   1.000
_cell.length_b   1.000
_cell.length_c   1.000
_cell.angle_alpha   90.00
_cell.angle_beta   90.00
_cell.angle_gamma   90.00
#
_symmetry.space_group_name_H-M   'P 1'
#
loop_
_entity.id
_entity.type
_entity.pdbx_description
1 polymer ?
#
loop_
_entity_poly.entity_id
_entity_poly.type
_entity_poly.pdbx_seq_one_letter_code
_entity_poly.pdbx_strand_id
1 'polypeptide(L)'
;MIDKKCWDDCIAKSFNGSVYAWSWYLDIVHPQWDALIENDYERVMPLTGKSKFGISYMFQPFFVQQLGIYSQSVLSETEVGNFIYAIPEKYKLIEYRLNEYNKVSNDWDFIRNHRNVELDLIYDYQYIYNNYNKNTKRNLAKAESAGLCLDRNIYPEEIIRLFRDNRGKDVKHWNDEADRRRATDELVCKCGAYRA
;
A
#
# COMPACT_ATOMS: atom_id res chain seq x y z
N MET A 1 8.12 -3.61 21.83
CA MET A 1 7.66 -2.33 21.20
C MET A 1 8.50 -2.13 19.97
N ILE A 2 7.92 -1.81 18.82
CA ILE A 2 8.63 -1.61 17.57
C ILE A 2 9.42 -0.30 17.66
N ASP A 3 10.74 -0.35 17.40
CA ASP A 3 11.53 0.86 17.20
C ASP A 3 11.28 1.38 15.78
N LYS A 4 10.52 2.48 15.70
CA LYS A 4 10.11 3.06 14.40
C LYS A 4 11.27 3.64 13.61
N LYS A 5 12.33 4.08 14.29
CA LYS A 5 13.52 4.58 13.60
C LYS A 5 14.26 3.43 12.91
N CYS A 6 14.52 2.34 13.62
CA CYS A 6 15.13 1.14 13.03
C CYS A 6 14.26 0.54 11.92
N TRP A 7 12.93 0.55 12.13
CA TRP A 7 11.96 0.14 11.12
C TRP A 7 12.07 0.98 9.84
N ASP A 8 11.97 2.30 9.96
CA ASP A 8 12.01 3.21 8.82
C ASP A 8 13.38 3.20 8.13
N ASP A 9 14.48 3.02 8.87
CA ASP A 9 15.81 2.82 8.31
C ASP A 9 15.90 1.53 7.48
N CYS A 10 15.24 0.45 7.91
CA CYS A 10 15.12 -0.78 7.13
C CYS A 10 14.34 -0.54 5.84
N ILE A 11 13.16 0.10 5.93
CA ILE A 11 12.32 0.40 4.76
C ILE A 11 13.07 1.28 3.75
N ALA A 12 13.77 2.31 4.22
CA ALA A 12 14.55 3.22 3.38
C ALA A 12 15.68 2.51 2.61
N LYS A 13 16.28 1.47 3.19
CA LYS A 13 17.37 0.69 2.59
C LYS A 13 16.87 -0.50 1.78
N SER A 14 15.58 -0.86 1.91
CA SER A 14 15.01 -1.99 1.20
C SER A 14 14.88 -1.71 -0.28
N PHE A 15 15.31 -2.66 -1.13
CA PHE A 15 15.18 -2.53 -2.59
C PHE A 15 13.70 -2.53 -3.04
N ASN A 16 12.83 -3.14 -2.26
CA ASN A 16 11.38 -3.22 -2.47
C ASN A 16 10.61 -2.29 -1.52
N GLY A 17 11.28 -1.25 -0.99
CA GLY A 17 10.68 -0.28 -0.10
C GLY A 17 9.48 0.42 -0.74
N SER A 18 8.44 0.64 0.02
CA SER A 18 7.19 1.23 -0.44
C SER A 18 6.64 2.20 0.59
N VAL A 19 5.91 3.21 0.13
CA VAL A 19 5.26 4.19 1.02
C VAL A 19 4.33 3.51 2.03
N TYR A 20 3.71 2.40 1.66
CA TYR A 20 2.78 1.66 2.51
C TYR A 20 3.44 1.04 3.75
N ALA A 21 4.77 0.84 3.73
CA ALA A 21 5.51 0.20 4.79
C ALA A 21 6.15 1.19 5.79
N TRP A 22 6.18 2.47 5.49
CA TRP A 22 6.70 3.45 6.44
C TRP A 22 5.87 3.46 7.72
N SER A 23 6.55 3.58 8.86
CA SER A 23 5.88 3.53 10.17
C SER A 23 4.79 4.58 10.31
N TRP A 24 5.03 5.80 9.82
CA TRP A 24 4.04 6.88 9.84
C TRP A 24 2.81 6.56 8.99
N TYR A 25 2.98 5.85 7.86
CA TYR A 25 1.85 5.46 7.01
C TYR A 25 1.01 4.37 7.69
N LEU A 26 1.69 3.35 8.25
CA LEU A 26 1.05 2.28 8.99
C LEU A 26 0.29 2.80 10.22
N ASP A 27 0.85 3.77 10.96
CA ASP A 27 0.19 4.42 12.09
C ASP A 27 -1.14 5.08 11.71
N ILE A 28 -1.25 5.60 10.48
CA ILE A 28 -2.46 6.24 9.98
C ILE A 28 -3.49 5.18 9.55
N VAL A 29 -3.07 4.23 8.69
CA VAL A 29 -4.01 3.28 8.09
C VAL A 29 -4.41 2.15 9.02
N HIS A 30 -3.56 1.82 9.99
CA HIS A 30 -3.80 0.77 10.98
C HIS A 30 -3.01 1.00 12.28
N PRO A 31 -3.44 1.91 13.19
CA PRO A 31 -2.65 2.33 14.36
C PRO A 31 -2.20 1.22 15.30
N GLN A 32 -2.83 0.05 15.25
CA GLN A 32 -2.51 -1.12 16.07
C GLN A 32 -1.71 -2.18 15.32
N TRP A 33 -0.95 -1.76 14.29
CA TRP A 33 -0.12 -2.71 13.56
C TRP A 33 0.99 -3.29 14.44
N ASP A 34 1.35 -4.53 14.15
CA ASP A 34 2.44 -5.27 14.75
C ASP A 34 3.45 -5.66 13.66
N ALA A 35 4.52 -6.35 13.99
CA ALA A 35 5.54 -6.71 13.02
C ALA A 35 6.20 -8.05 13.30
N LEU A 36 6.65 -8.72 12.24
CA LEU A 36 7.74 -9.68 12.30
C LEU A 36 9.03 -8.95 11.99
N ILE A 37 10.05 -9.15 12.81
CA ILE A 37 11.35 -8.51 12.71
C ILE A 37 12.40 -9.62 12.80
N GLU A 38 13.29 -9.67 11.83
CA GLU A 38 14.41 -10.60 11.80
C GLU A 38 15.73 -9.85 11.97
N ASN A 39 16.65 -10.43 12.75
CA ASN A 39 18.05 -9.98 12.89
C ASN A 39 18.20 -8.46 13.10
N ASP A 40 17.55 -7.91 14.13
CA ASP A 40 17.65 -6.49 14.47
C ASP A 40 17.28 -5.56 13.27
N TYR A 41 16.10 -5.77 12.70
CA TYR A 41 15.53 -5.00 11.57
C TYR A 41 16.24 -5.19 10.23
N GLU A 42 16.94 -6.29 10.03
CA GLU A 42 17.51 -6.62 8.71
C GLU A 42 16.41 -6.92 7.70
N ARG A 43 15.35 -7.59 8.16
CA ARG A 43 14.13 -7.90 7.40
C ARG A 43 12.90 -7.68 8.25
N VAL A 44 11.89 -7.06 7.68
CA VAL A 44 10.70 -6.72 8.44
C VAL A 44 9.42 -6.99 7.63
N MET A 45 8.35 -7.38 8.33
CA MET A 45 7.02 -7.58 7.76
C MET A 45 5.96 -6.98 8.67
N PRO A 46 5.16 -5.99 8.22
CA PRO A 46 4.09 -5.44 9.03
C PRO A 46 2.92 -6.43 9.15
N LEU A 47 2.33 -6.52 10.33
CA LEU A 47 1.17 -7.35 10.62
C LEU A 47 -0.04 -6.47 10.91
N THR A 48 -1.01 -6.47 10.02
CA THR A 48 -2.21 -5.63 10.10
C THR A 48 -3.40 -6.46 10.56
N GLY A 49 -3.45 -6.71 11.87
CA GLY A 49 -4.43 -7.61 12.48
C GLY A 49 -5.53 -6.88 13.23
N LYS A 50 -6.75 -7.42 13.16
CA LYS A 50 -7.91 -7.01 13.98
C LYS A 50 -8.53 -8.22 14.66
N SER A 51 -9.31 -7.94 15.72
CA SER A 51 -10.17 -8.94 16.35
C SER A 51 -11.63 -8.51 16.23
N LYS A 52 -12.50 -9.45 15.85
CA LYS A 52 -13.94 -9.26 15.82
C LYS A 52 -14.63 -10.51 16.36
N PHE A 53 -15.53 -10.35 17.31
CA PHE A 53 -16.23 -11.46 17.96
C PHE A 53 -15.29 -12.53 18.55
N GLY A 54 -14.15 -12.12 19.11
CA GLY A 54 -13.16 -13.05 19.68
C GLY A 54 -12.25 -13.75 18.66
N ILE A 55 -12.43 -13.52 17.37
CA ILE A 55 -11.60 -14.09 16.30
C ILE A 55 -10.63 -13.02 15.80
N SER A 56 -9.34 -13.32 15.88
CA SER A 56 -8.30 -12.45 15.32
C SER A 56 -8.03 -12.84 13.86
N TYR A 57 -7.88 -11.83 13.01
CA TYR A 57 -7.61 -12.01 11.59
C TYR A 57 -6.68 -10.92 11.07
N MET A 58 -5.90 -11.23 10.06
CA MET A 58 -5.12 -10.25 9.29
C MET A 58 -5.90 -9.85 8.04
N PHE A 59 -5.79 -8.60 7.68
CA PHE A 59 -6.46 -8.04 6.50
C PHE A 59 -5.62 -6.95 5.86
N GLN A 60 -5.89 -6.66 4.60
CA GLN A 60 -5.26 -5.54 3.92
C GLN A 60 -5.96 -4.24 4.32
N PRO A 61 -5.26 -3.27 4.96
CA PRO A 61 -5.86 -2.00 5.35
C PRO A 61 -6.35 -1.21 4.13
N PHE A 62 -7.32 -0.33 4.34
CA PHE A 62 -7.71 0.62 3.30
C PHE A 62 -6.54 1.53 2.95
N PHE A 63 -6.47 1.92 1.68
CA PHE A 63 -5.39 2.73 1.10
C PHE A 63 -4.01 2.05 1.07
N VAL A 64 -3.95 0.76 1.35
CA VAL A 64 -2.75 -0.05 1.21
C VAL A 64 -2.96 -1.05 0.08
N GLN A 65 -2.24 -0.89 -1.02
CA GLN A 65 -2.38 -1.78 -2.17
C GLN A 65 -1.66 -3.11 -1.95
N GLN A 66 -0.47 -3.04 -1.41
CA GLN A 66 0.41 -4.19 -1.17
C GLN A 66 1.28 -3.94 0.07
N LEU A 67 1.65 -5.00 0.74
CA LEU A 67 2.61 -5.04 1.83
C LEU A 67 3.60 -6.18 1.56
N GLY A 68 4.11 -6.82 2.58
CA GLY A 68 4.98 -7.98 2.46
C GLY A 68 6.21 -7.87 3.34
N ILE A 69 7.25 -8.59 2.95
CA ILE A 69 8.54 -8.59 3.62
C ILE A 69 9.45 -7.59 2.91
N TYR A 70 10.02 -6.69 3.68
CA TYR A 70 10.95 -5.66 3.21
C TYR A 70 12.36 -6.03 3.61
N SER A 71 13.30 -5.95 2.67
CA SER A 71 14.67 -6.40 2.83
C SER A 71 15.61 -5.64 1.91
N GLN A 72 16.88 -5.56 2.26
CA GLN A 72 17.92 -5.00 1.39
C GLN A 72 18.31 -5.95 0.24
N SER A 73 18.00 -7.24 0.37
CA SER A 73 18.30 -8.27 -0.63
C SER A 73 17.01 -8.98 -1.09
N VAL A 74 17.05 -9.50 -2.31
CA VAL A 74 15.95 -10.32 -2.84
C VAL A 74 15.82 -11.59 -2.01
N LEU A 75 14.59 -11.89 -1.59
CA LEU A 75 14.28 -13.07 -0.80
C LEU A 75 13.94 -14.25 -1.70
N SER A 76 14.42 -15.43 -1.32
CA SER A 76 13.99 -16.68 -1.92
C SER A 76 12.54 -17.03 -1.49
N GLU A 77 11.88 -17.90 -2.25
CA GLU A 77 10.54 -18.40 -1.91
C GLU A 77 10.51 -19.06 -0.52
N THR A 78 11.60 -19.73 -0.13
CA THR A 78 11.73 -20.36 1.20
C THR A 78 11.77 -19.31 2.32
N GLU A 79 12.53 -18.23 2.14
CA GLU A 79 12.60 -17.14 3.13
C GLU A 79 11.26 -16.43 3.27
N VAL A 80 10.58 -16.16 2.15
CA VAL A 80 9.22 -15.61 2.18
C VAL A 80 8.26 -16.56 2.90
N GLY A 81 8.37 -17.87 2.62
CA GLY A 81 7.59 -18.90 3.29
C GLY A 81 7.80 -18.91 4.81
N ASN A 82 9.05 -18.80 5.25
CA ASN A 82 9.39 -18.76 6.68
C ASN A 82 8.72 -17.58 7.39
N PHE A 83 8.68 -16.40 6.77
CA PHE A 83 7.95 -15.25 7.32
C PHE A 83 6.44 -15.50 7.41
N ILE A 84 5.85 -16.12 6.39
CA ILE A 84 4.42 -16.43 6.40
C ILE A 84 4.10 -17.46 7.49
N TYR A 85 4.92 -18.47 7.67
CA TYR A 85 4.76 -19.47 8.74
C TYR A 85 5.01 -18.88 10.13
N ALA A 86 5.81 -17.81 10.24
CA ALA A 86 6.06 -17.12 11.51
C ALA A 86 4.90 -16.19 11.92
N ILE A 87 3.89 -16.00 11.07
CA ILE A 87 2.70 -15.22 11.44
C ILE A 87 2.02 -15.88 12.64
N PRO A 88 1.73 -15.13 13.73
CA PRO A 88 1.18 -15.70 14.94
C PRO A 88 -0.12 -16.48 14.72
N GLU A 89 -0.23 -17.67 15.28
CA GLU A 89 -1.39 -18.59 15.18
C GLU A 89 -2.72 -18.00 15.74
N LYS A 90 -2.63 -16.90 16.48
CA LYS A 90 -3.82 -16.13 16.91
C LYS A 90 -4.65 -15.67 15.72
N TYR A 91 -4.04 -15.42 14.56
CA TYR A 91 -4.73 -15.01 13.34
C TYR A 91 -5.32 -16.24 12.63
N LYS A 92 -6.63 -16.43 12.76
CA LYS A 92 -7.35 -17.57 12.20
C LYS A 92 -7.70 -17.42 10.71
N LEU A 93 -7.67 -16.19 10.22
CA LEU A 93 -7.85 -15.86 8.81
C LEU A 93 -6.81 -14.84 8.42
N ILE A 94 -6.18 -15.04 7.27
CA ILE A 94 -5.15 -14.15 6.73
C ILE A 94 -5.53 -13.80 5.30
N GLU A 95 -5.85 -12.53 5.06
CA GLU A 95 -5.96 -11.95 3.73
C GLU A 95 -4.89 -10.88 3.60
N TYR A 96 -3.79 -11.20 2.91
CA TYR A 96 -2.62 -10.34 2.86
C TYR A 96 -2.06 -10.29 1.43
N ARG A 97 -1.84 -9.09 0.91
CA ARG A 97 -1.34 -8.88 -0.45
C ARG A 97 0.16 -8.59 -0.40
N LEU A 98 0.92 -9.59 -0.80
CA LEU A 98 2.38 -9.45 -0.92
C LEU A 98 2.73 -8.55 -2.10
N ASN A 99 3.85 -7.83 -1.97
CA ASN A 99 4.43 -7.09 -3.09
C ASN A 99 5.02 -8.06 -4.14
N GLU A 100 5.29 -7.57 -5.32
CA GLU A 100 5.73 -8.39 -6.47
C GLU A 100 7.08 -9.09 -6.27
N TYR A 101 7.89 -8.61 -5.33
CA TYR A 101 9.20 -9.17 -5.02
C TYR A 101 9.15 -10.33 -4.02
N ASN A 102 8.05 -10.48 -3.30
CA ASN A 102 7.84 -11.57 -2.36
C ASN A 102 7.19 -12.76 -3.05
N LYS A 103 8.00 -13.55 -3.74
CA LYS A 103 7.52 -14.73 -4.45
C LYS A 103 7.28 -15.87 -3.46
N VAL A 104 6.19 -16.59 -3.69
CA VAL A 104 5.79 -17.78 -2.91
C VAL A 104 5.69 -18.97 -3.84
N SER A 105 5.87 -20.19 -3.29
CA SER A 105 5.71 -21.41 -4.08
C SER A 105 4.30 -21.52 -4.64
N ASN A 106 4.20 -21.90 -5.91
CA ASN A 106 2.91 -22.16 -6.56
C ASN A 106 2.19 -23.40 -6.02
N ASP A 107 2.84 -24.19 -5.19
CA ASP A 107 2.27 -25.42 -4.60
C ASP A 107 1.29 -25.12 -3.44
N TRP A 108 1.10 -23.86 -3.09
CA TRP A 108 0.19 -23.47 -2.02
C TRP A 108 -1.21 -23.16 -2.58
N ASP A 109 -2.18 -23.99 -2.27
CA ASP A 109 -3.58 -23.92 -2.76
C ASP A 109 -4.33 -22.62 -2.38
N PHE A 110 -3.82 -21.89 -1.39
CA PHE A 110 -4.46 -20.67 -0.88
C PHE A 110 -3.90 -19.38 -1.49
N ILE A 111 -2.99 -19.47 -2.47
CA ILE A 111 -2.41 -18.30 -3.13
C ILE A 111 -3.24 -17.92 -4.36
N ARG A 112 -3.45 -16.62 -4.51
CA ARG A 112 -4.07 -16.04 -5.69
C ARG A 112 -3.15 -15.01 -6.31
N ASN A 113 -2.79 -15.21 -7.56
CA ASN A 113 -2.02 -14.25 -8.31
C ASN A 113 -2.92 -13.11 -8.81
N HIS A 114 -2.54 -11.88 -8.51
CA HIS A 114 -3.19 -10.67 -8.99
C HIS A 114 -2.24 -9.93 -9.94
N ARG A 115 -2.80 -9.37 -11.03
CA ARG A 115 -2.02 -8.51 -11.91
C ARG A 115 -1.81 -7.15 -11.23
N ASN A 116 -0.56 -6.74 -11.11
CA ASN A 116 -0.18 -5.37 -10.76
C ASN A 116 0.30 -4.64 -12.03
N VAL A 117 0.18 -3.32 -12.03
CA VAL A 117 0.69 -2.46 -13.11
C VAL A 117 1.45 -1.32 -12.45
N GLU A 118 2.73 -1.25 -12.76
CA GLU A 118 3.62 -0.20 -12.26
C GLU A 118 4.17 0.60 -13.44
N LEU A 119 4.43 1.87 -13.20
CA LEU A 119 5.04 2.77 -14.16
C LEU A 119 6.28 3.36 -13.52
N ASP A 120 7.43 3.07 -14.12
CA ASP A 120 8.69 3.68 -13.71
C ASP A 120 8.72 5.14 -14.19
N LEU A 121 8.89 6.07 -13.23
CA LEU A 121 8.92 7.50 -13.47
C LEU A 121 10.37 8.07 -13.54
N ILE A 122 11.39 7.22 -13.56
CA ILE A 122 12.81 7.65 -13.70
C ILE A 122 13.06 8.26 -15.09
N TYR A 123 12.36 7.75 -16.09
CA TYR A 123 12.51 8.20 -17.48
C TYR A 123 11.85 9.55 -17.72
N ASP A 124 12.35 10.29 -18.72
CA ASP A 124 11.70 11.52 -19.15
C ASP A 124 10.29 11.27 -19.71
N TYR A 125 9.46 12.33 -19.70
CA TYR A 125 8.07 12.21 -20.14
C TYR A 125 7.94 11.74 -21.59
N GLN A 126 8.84 12.14 -22.50
CA GLN A 126 8.76 11.78 -23.89
C GLN A 126 8.97 10.27 -24.09
N TYR A 127 9.89 9.68 -23.35
CA TYR A 127 10.09 8.23 -23.34
C TYR A 127 8.84 7.52 -22.81
N ILE A 128 8.30 7.95 -21.68
CA ILE A 128 7.09 7.40 -21.07
C ILE A 128 5.90 7.52 -22.05
N TYR A 129 5.70 8.69 -22.65
CA TYR A 129 4.64 8.95 -23.62
C TYR A 129 4.75 8.05 -24.85
N ASN A 130 5.95 7.85 -25.39
CA ASN A 130 6.17 7.00 -26.55
C ASN A 130 5.76 5.55 -26.27
N ASN A 131 5.91 5.08 -25.04
CA ASN A 131 5.54 3.74 -24.59
C ASN A 131 4.05 3.60 -24.23
N TYR A 132 3.27 4.67 -24.18
CA TYR A 132 1.84 4.56 -23.97
C TYR A 132 1.16 3.81 -25.10
N ASN A 133 0.19 2.98 -24.74
CA ASN A 133 -0.64 2.31 -25.72
C ASN A 133 -1.54 3.31 -26.48
N LYS A 134 -2.07 2.88 -27.63
CA LYS A 134 -2.91 3.73 -28.48
C LYS A 134 -4.13 4.32 -27.76
N ASN A 135 -4.72 3.56 -26.83
CA ASN A 135 -5.90 4.03 -26.08
C ASN A 135 -5.53 5.17 -25.13
N THR A 136 -4.41 5.06 -24.41
CA THR A 136 -3.91 6.12 -23.52
C THR A 136 -3.63 7.40 -24.30
N LYS A 137 -2.91 7.31 -25.44
CA LYS A 137 -2.61 8.47 -26.30
C LYS A 137 -3.89 9.13 -26.82
N ARG A 138 -4.87 8.33 -27.26
CA ARG A 138 -6.18 8.85 -27.70
C ARG A 138 -6.93 9.57 -26.58
N ASN A 139 -6.89 9.04 -25.35
CA ASN A 139 -7.56 9.66 -24.22
C ASN A 139 -6.89 10.98 -23.80
N LEU A 140 -5.55 11.06 -23.87
CA LEU A 140 -4.83 12.31 -23.65
C LEU A 140 -5.21 13.37 -24.68
N ALA A 141 -5.21 13.04 -25.97
CA ALA A 141 -5.62 13.97 -27.01
C ALA A 141 -7.08 14.44 -26.85
N LYS A 142 -7.99 13.57 -26.39
CA LYS A 142 -9.36 13.96 -26.06
C LYS A 142 -9.42 14.92 -24.87
N ALA A 143 -8.62 14.68 -23.82
CA ALA A 143 -8.57 15.55 -22.65
C ALA A 143 -8.07 16.95 -23.06
N GLU A 144 -7.01 17.03 -23.85
CA GLU A 144 -6.48 18.29 -24.39
C GLU A 144 -7.53 19.02 -25.23
N SER A 145 -8.20 18.31 -26.16
CA SER A 145 -9.25 18.88 -27.01
C SER A 145 -10.47 19.37 -26.22
N ALA A 146 -10.75 18.76 -25.07
CA ALA A 146 -11.83 19.15 -24.19
C ALA A 146 -11.44 20.31 -23.25
N GLY A 147 -10.21 20.84 -23.34
CA GLY A 147 -9.72 21.92 -22.50
C GLY A 147 -9.57 21.55 -21.02
N LEU A 148 -9.32 20.26 -20.72
CA LEU A 148 -9.12 19.85 -19.34
C LEU A 148 -7.80 20.42 -18.81
N CYS A 149 -7.88 21.08 -17.66
CA CYS A 149 -6.74 21.65 -16.98
C CYS A 149 -6.36 20.81 -15.76
N LEU A 150 -5.04 20.73 -15.51
CA LEU A 150 -4.51 20.11 -14.31
C LEU A 150 -4.41 21.16 -13.21
N ASP A 151 -5.24 21.04 -12.18
CA ASP A 151 -5.07 21.84 -10.96
C ASP A 151 -4.12 21.10 -10.00
N ARG A 152 -2.99 21.76 -9.67
CA ARG A 152 -1.98 21.23 -8.74
C ARG A 152 -2.13 21.75 -7.33
N ASN A 153 -3.03 22.72 -7.12
CA ASN A 153 -3.20 23.43 -5.85
C ASN A 153 -4.54 23.12 -5.17
N ILE A 154 -5.22 22.07 -5.63
CA ILE A 154 -6.48 21.64 -5.03
C ILE A 154 -6.25 21.19 -3.58
N TYR A 155 -7.11 21.64 -2.68
CA TYR A 155 -7.07 21.21 -1.30
C TYR A 155 -7.49 19.74 -1.17
N PRO A 156 -6.83 19.01 -0.28
CA PRO A 156 -7.13 17.60 -0.04
C PRO A 156 -8.58 17.30 0.28
N GLU A 157 -9.24 18.13 1.04
CA GLU A 157 -10.65 18.02 1.43
C GLU A 157 -11.56 18.03 0.21
N GLU A 158 -11.18 18.77 -0.82
CA GLU A 158 -11.95 18.83 -2.06
C GLU A 158 -11.81 17.53 -2.88
N ILE A 159 -10.61 16.95 -2.90
CA ILE A 159 -10.38 15.62 -3.50
C ILE A 159 -11.24 14.57 -2.79
N ILE A 160 -11.26 14.60 -1.45
CA ILE A 160 -12.06 13.71 -0.63
C ILE A 160 -13.55 13.89 -0.93
N ARG A 161 -14.02 15.14 -1.02
CA ARG A 161 -15.40 15.45 -1.36
C ARG A 161 -15.77 14.91 -2.73
N LEU A 162 -14.95 15.16 -3.75
CA LEU A 162 -15.16 14.64 -5.10
C LEU A 162 -15.20 13.12 -5.14
N PHE A 163 -14.32 12.46 -4.39
CA PHE A 163 -14.36 11.00 -4.27
C PHE A 163 -15.67 10.51 -3.64
N ARG A 164 -16.12 11.14 -2.55
CA ARG A 164 -17.37 10.81 -1.88
C ARG A 164 -18.59 11.01 -2.78
N ASP A 165 -18.60 12.11 -3.52
CA ASP A 165 -19.70 12.46 -4.41
C ASP A 165 -19.80 11.55 -5.66
N ASN A 166 -18.73 10.83 -5.99
CA ASN A 166 -18.66 9.92 -7.13
C ASN A 166 -18.60 8.45 -6.70
N ARG A 167 -17.41 7.92 -6.49
CA ARG A 167 -17.19 6.49 -6.18
C ARG A 167 -17.62 6.11 -4.77
N GLY A 168 -17.58 7.04 -3.83
CA GLY A 168 -17.95 6.81 -2.44
C GLY A 168 -19.46 6.58 -2.23
N LYS A 169 -20.33 6.99 -3.16
CA LYS A 169 -21.79 6.80 -3.05
C LYS A 169 -22.19 5.34 -3.00
N ASP A 170 -21.48 4.46 -3.68
CA ASP A 170 -21.82 3.05 -3.83
C ASP A 170 -21.22 2.16 -2.73
N VAL A 171 -20.41 2.74 -1.84
CA VAL A 171 -19.76 1.99 -0.75
C VAL A 171 -20.73 1.84 0.42
N LYS A 172 -21.50 0.74 0.42
CA LYS A 172 -22.60 0.46 1.38
C LYS A 172 -22.19 0.43 2.86
N HIS A 173 -20.93 0.34 3.21
CA HIS A 173 -20.41 0.28 4.59
C HIS A 173 -19.40 1.41 4.88
N TRP A 174 -19.73 2.60 4.42
CA TRP A 174 -18.97 3.80 4.75
C TRP A 174 -19.03 4.15 6.25
N ASN A 175 -19.74 3.37 7.05
CA ASN A 175 -19.97 3.58 8.50
C ASN A 175 -18.85 3.03 9.42
N ASP A 176 -17.89 2.27 8.89
CA ASP A 176 -16.57 2.18 9.54
C ASP A 176 -15.75 3.46 9.23
N GLU A 177 -16.45 4.53 9.11
CA GLU A 177 -16.18 5.80 8.47
C GLU A 177 -15.21 6.65 9.29
N ALA A 178 -15.22 6.52 10.60
CA ALA A 178 -14.34 7.30 11.46
C ALA A 178 -12.86 6.96 11.21
N ASP A 179 -12.54 5.66 11.08
CA ASP A 179 -11.18 5.21 10.81
C ASP A 179 -10.74 5.57 9.39
N ARG A 180 -11.65 5.50 8.41
CA ARG A 180 -11.36 5.85 7.02
C ARG A 180 -11.22 7.35 6.81
N ARG A 181 -12.07 8.16 7.44
CA ARG A 181 -11.99 9.62 7.41
C ARG A 181 -10.67 10.08 7.99
N ARG A 182 -10.35 9.59 9.19
CA ARG A 182 -9.10 9.91 9.87
C ARG A 182 -7.90 9.54 9.01
N ALA A 183 -7.85 8.32 8.47
CA ALA A 183 -6.75 7.89 7.61
C ALA A 183 -6.65 8.73 6.33
N THR A 184 -7.79 9.10 5.72
CA THR A 184 -7.79 9.93 4.51
C THR A 184 -7.30 11.33 4.83
N ASP A 185 -7.85 11.97 5.86
CA ASP A 185 -7.50 13.34 6.24
C ASP A 185 -6.02 13.44 6.67
N GLU A 186 -5.53 12.47 7.45
CA GLU A 186 -4.13 12.44 7.89
C GLU A 186 -3.15 12.11 6.75
N LEU A 187 -3.47 11.18 5.85
CA LEU A 187 -2.64 10.86 4.69
C LEU A 187 -2.51 12.06 3.77
N VAL A 188 -3.61 12.74 3.54
CA VAL A 188 -3.64 13.88 2.66
C VAL A 188 -2.88 15.07 3.26
N CYS A 189 -3.03 15.35 4.54
CA CYS A 189 -2.26 16.39 5.22
C CYS A 189 -0.75 16.10 5.19
N LYS A 190 -0.33 14.84 5.42
CA LYS A 190 1.09 14.48 5.38
C LYS A 190 1.67 14.48 3.96
N CYS A 191 0.95 13.98 2.97
CA CYS A 191 1.38 14.06 1.57
C CYS A 191 1.48 15.52 1.08
N GLY A 192 0.63 16.44 1.58
CA GLY A 192 0.73 17.85 1.32
C GLY A 192 1.95 18.53 1.94
N ALA A 193 2.37 18.11 3.13
CA ALA A 193 3.52 18.66 3.84
C ALA A 193 4.88 18.31 3.20
N TYR A 194 4.97 17.26 2.38
CA TYR A 194 6.18 16.92 1.61
C TYR A 194 6.35 17.72 0.32
N ARG A 195 5.47 18.70 0.06
CA ARG A 195 5.54 19.61 -1.11
C ARG A 195 6.20 20.98 -0.82
N ALA A 196 6.67 21.20 0.41
CA ALA A 196 7.35 22.45 0.80
C ALA A 196 8.88 22.31 0.72
#